data_7c9c5c626a5c5f8e3242475a25e0e6af
#
_entry.id   7c9c5c626a5c5f8e3242475a25e0e6af
#
_cell.length_a   1.000
_cell.length_b   1.000
_cell.length_c   1.000
_cell.angle_alpha   90.00
_cell.angle_beta   90.00
_cell.angle_gamma   90.00
#
_symmetry.space_group_name_H-M   'P 1'
#
loop_
_entity.id
_entity.type
_entity.pdbx_description
1 polymer ?
#
loop_
_entity_poly.entity_id
_entity_poly.type
_entity_poly.pdbx_seq_one_letter_code
_entity_poly.pdbx_strand_id
1 'polypeptide(L)'
;MRSLIALATLSLVGAGPSDIAVARVDPLIVEDDDFARHRDPAEWRGLEASRITFTEERASWRLWRIADPARPQGPLWFVPHDNENAGFEAALAAVRRYGGTLIAVDSGIAGQRDGQRLNRAVTIGQPIDPNRNFHDGLPRYPSQVLAAVAKGAWPIIALHTNARGYDPTDSTCPPEGDTSGSGIISIRYCDATLRPSPSQGRAYPFDDDDTVAFATYLATQTESDAFCNDAMLAADFNVVHERVVNSDGSLSNYAVLHRLDYLNFETQDRGLDPAELAKARDRLLWMIDRAMVMCAGAERRPSPLPALTFR
;
A
#
# COMPACT_ATOMS: atom_id res chain seq x y z
N MET A 1 8.29 70.17 -22.52
CA MET A 1 8.76 68.79 -22.39
C MET A 1 7.87 68.07 -21.35
N ARG A 2 6.96 67.21 -21.77
CA ARG A 2 6.08 66.47 -20.90
C ARG A 2 6.58 65.00 -20.88
N SER A 3 7.11 64.55 -19.75
CA SER A 3 7.54 63.17 -19.54
C SER A 3 6.32 62.29 -19.33
N LEU A 4 6.14 61.32 -20.20
CA LEU A 4 5.19 60.22 -20.02
C LEU A 4 5.86 59.12 -19.18
N ILE A 5 5.33 58.88 -17.99
CA ILE A 5 5.69 57.72 -17.16
C ILE A 5 4.80 56.56 -17.61
N ALA A 6 5.40 55.56 -18.22
CA ALA A 6 4.73 54.33 -18.55
C ALA A 6 4.68 53.42 -17.28
N LEU A 7 3.49 53.19 -16.78
CA LEU A 7 3.22 52.21 -15.72
C LEU A 7 3.25 50.82 -16.36
N ALA A 8 4.25 50.03 -16.07
CA ALA A 8 4.26 48.61 -16.41
C ALA A 8 3.42 47.84 -15.37
N THR A 9 2.25 47.41 -15.77
CA THR A 9 1.44 46.46 -15.00
C THR A 9 2.08 45.08 -15.08
N LEU A 10 2.72 44.66 -13.97
CA LEU A 10 3.13 43.26 -13.77
C LEU A 10 1.87 42.41 -13.56
N SER A 11 1.47 41.71 -14.61
CA SER A 11 0.44 40.66 -14.48
C SER A 11 1.07 39.47 -13.71
N LEU A 12 0.71 39.31 -12.45
CA LEU A 12 0.90 38.05 -11.74
C LEU A 12 0.05 37.00 -12.47
N VAL A 13 0.69 36.19 -13.28
CA VAL A 13 0.10 34.95 -13.77
C VAL A 13 -0.01 34.03 -12.54
N GLY A 14 -1.18 34.00 -11.93
CA GLY A 14 -1.50 33.02 -10.92
C GLY A 14 -1.28 31.63 -11.53
N ALA A 15 -0.39 30.84 -10.92
CA ALA A 15 -0.28 29.43 -11.25
C ALA A 15 -1.67 28.82 -11.04
N GLY A 16 -2.32 28.44 -12.12
CA GLY A 16 -3.58 27.69 -12.07
C GLY A 16 -3.37 26.37 -11.30
N PRO A 17 -4.42 25.71 -10.85
CA PRO A 17 -4.31 24.42 -10.18
C PRO A 17 -3.47 23.52 -11.07
N SER A 18 -2.35 22.99 -10.53
CA SER A 18 -1.47 22.09 -11.25
C SER A 18 -2.29 20.90 -11.73
N ASP A 19 -2.39 20.75 -13.04
CA ASP A 19 -3.27 19.77 -13.66
C ASP A 19 -2.81 18.35 -13.28
N ILE A 20 -3.77 17.51 -12.91
CA ILE A 20 -3.56 16.07 -12.77
C ILE A 20 -3.53 15.51 -14.19
N ALA A 21 -2.42 14.94 -14.58
CA ALA A 21 -2.29 14.28 -15.87
C ALA A 21 -2.44 12.76 -15.70
N VAL A 22 -3.29 12.17 -16.53
CA VAL A 22 -3.48 10.72 -16.61
C VAL A 22 -3.14 10.27 -18.02
N ALA A 23 -2.12 9.44 -18.15
CA ALA A 23 -1.67 8.90 -19.44
C ALA A 23 -1.80 7.38 -19.44
N ARG A 24 -2.52 6.83 -20.43
CA ARG A 24 -2.53 5.38 -20.66
C ARG A 24 -1.14 4.94 -21.10
N VAL A 25 -0.70 3.79 -20.62
CA VAL A 25 0.60 3.22 -20.93
C VAL A 25 0.46 1.79 -21.44
N ASP A 26 1.42 1.37 -22.26
CA ASP A 26 1.55 -0.03 -22.64
C ASP A 26 2.47 -0.72 -21.62
N PRO A 27 1.95 -1.63 -20.78
CA PRO A 27 2.73 -2.28 -19.74
C PRO A 27 3.89 -3.14 -20.28
N LEU A 28 3.86 -3.52 -21.54
CA LEU A 28 4.89 -4.36 -22.15
C LEU A 28 6.16 -3.60 -22.51
N ILE A 29 6.08 -2.26 -22.58
CA ILE A 29 7.20 -1.41 -23.01
C ILE A 29 7.56 -0.31 -22.01
N VAL A 30 6.79 -0.15 -20.94
CA VAL A 30 7.08 0.83 -19.88
C VAL A 30 8.45 0.58 -19.28
N GLU A 31 9.27 1.62 -19.22
CA GLU A 31 10.57 1.59 -18.57
C GLU A 31 10.40 1.80 -17.06
N ASP A 32 10.14 0.72 -16.36
CA ASP A 32 9.91 0.65 -14.92
C ASP A 32 10.32 -0.75 -14.47
N ASP A 33 10.89 -0.88 -13.28
CA ASP A 33 11.44 -2.15 -12.79
C ASP A 33 10.35 -3.16 -12.44
N ASP A 34 9.21 -2.73 -11.89
CA ASP A 34 8.07 -3.59 -11.63
C ASP A 34 7.51 -4.16 -12.94
N PHE A 35 7.23 -3.29 -13.91
CA PHE A 35 6.73 -3.71 -15.22
C PHE A 35 7.74 -4.55 -16.00
N ALA A 36 9.04 -4.36 -15.75
CA ALA A 36 10.08 -5.13 -16.43
C ALA A 36 10.02 -6.63 -16.09
N ARG A 37 9.45 -7.00 -14.94
CA ARG A 37 9.23 -8.39 -14.53
C ARG A 37 7.99 -9.01 -15.16
N HIS A 38 7.09 -8.19 -15.73
CA HIS A 38 5.78 -8.58 -16.24
C HIS A 38 5.67 -8.29 -17.74
N ARG A 39 6.49 -8.96 -18.57
CA ARG A 39 6.50 -8.79 -20.04
C ARG A 39 5.66 -9.82 -20.80
N ASP A 40 4.99 -10.72 -20.12
CA ASP A 40 4.04 -11.63 -20.74
C ASP A 40 2.69 -10.91 -21.01
N PRO A 41 2.26 -10.77 -22.28
CA PRO A 41 0.97 -10.15 -22.60
C PRO A 41 -0.23 -10.83 -21.93
N ALA A 42 -0.11 -12.10 -21.56
CA ALA A 42 -1.18 -12.84 -20.89
C ALA A 42 -1.47 -12.29 -19.49
N GLU A 43 -0.48 -11.70 -18.81
CA GLU A 43 -0.64 -11.10 -17.49
C GLU A 43 -1.49 -9.83 -17.51
N TRP A 44 -1.50 -9.12 -18.63
CA TRP A 44 -2.20 -7.84 -18.81
C TRP A 44 -3.56 -7.97 -19.49
N ARG A 45 -3.96 -9.20 -19.82
CA ARG A 45 -5.23 -9.41 -20.53
C ARG A 45 -6.42 -8.93 -19.70
N GLY A 46 -7.17 -7.97 -20.25
CA GLY A 46 -8.33 -7.37 -19.59
C GLY A 46 -8.00 -6.27 -18.59
N LEU A 47 -6.72 -5.96 -18.36
CA LEU A 47 -6.30 -4.87 -17.50
C LEU A 47 -6.00 -3.60 -18.30
N GLU A 48 -6.17 -2.47 -17.65
CA GLU A 48 -5.77 -1.16 -18.16
C GLU A 48 -4.71 -0.54 -17.25
N ALA A 49 -3.57 -0.16 -17.84
CA ALA A 49 -2.50 0.52 -17.13
C ALA A 49 -2.44 2.00 -17.52
N SER A 50 -2.27 2.86 -16.53
CA SER A 50 -2.06 4.30 -16.72
C SER A 50 -1.11 4.86 -15.68
N ARG A 51 -0.44 5.96 -16.03
CA ARG A 51 0.35 6.76 -15.12
C ARG A 51 -0.44 8.01 -14.74
N ILE A 52 -0.55 8.29 -13.46
CA ILE A 52 -1.09 9.51 -12.89
C ILE A 52 0.09 10.37 -12.42
N THR A 53 0.14 11.61 -12.87
CA THR A 53 1.17 12.57 -12.44
C THR A 53 0.53 13.87 -11.98
N PHE A 54 1.02 14.42 -10.87
CA PHE A 54 0.56 15.69 -10.34
C PHE A 54 1.60 16.28 -9.39
N THR A 55 1.43 17.55 -9.06
CA THR A 55 2.24 18.22 -8.03
C THR A 55 1.34 18.67 -6.91
N GLU A 56 1.76 18.45 -5.68
CA GLU A 56 1.12 18.97 -4.48
C GLU A 56 2.19 19.57 -3.59
N GLU A 57 2.04 20.86 -3.29
CA GLU A 57 3.04 21.67 -2.57
C GLU A 57 4.45 21.51 -3.14
N ARG A 58 5.34 20.88 -2.36
CA ARG A 58 6.75 20.71 -2.70
C ARG A 58 7.07 19.40 -3.42
N ALA A 59 6.10 18.51 -3.61
CA ALA A 59 6.31 17.18 -4.16
C ALA A 59 5.65 17.00 -5.52
N SER A 60 6.37 16.35 -6.43
CA SER A 60 5.80 15.78 -7.65
C SER A 60 5.55 14.30 -7.43
N TRP A 61 4.35 13.86 -7.77
CA TRP A 61 3.89 12.50 -7.58
C TRP A 61 3.72 11.79 -8.91
N ARG A 62 4.10 10.53 -8.94
CA ARG A 62 3.82 9.59 -10.01
C ARG A 62 3.20 8.35 -9.38
N LEU A 63 2.08 7.92 -9.93
CA LEU A 63 1.38 6.72 -9.48
C LEU A 63 1.09 5.86 -10.70
N TRP A 64 1.33 4.58 -10.58
CA TRP A 64 0.79 3.58 -11.48
C TRP A 64 -0.64 3.26 -11.07
N ARG A 65 -1.55 3.25 -12.02
CA ARG A 65 -2.91 2.77 -11.84
C ARG A 65 -3.14 1.61 -12.79
N ILE A 66 -3.37 0.42 -12.24
CA ILE A 66 -3.71 -0.78 -12.99
C ILE A 66 -5.10 -1.19 -12.55
N ALA A 67 -6.05 -1.27 -13.49
CA ALA A 67 -7.46 -1.50 -13.18
C ALA A 67 -8.01 -2.64 -14.03
N ASP A 68 -8.96 -3.38 -13.46
CA ASP A 68 -9.83 -4.30 -14.18
C ASP A 68 -11.16 -3.61 -14.50
N PRO A 69 -11.36 -3.10 -15.72
CA PRO A 69 -12.58 -2.40 -16.07
C PRO A 69 -13.83 -3.29 -16.12
N ALA A 70 -13.66 -4.61 -16.20
CA ALA A 70 -14.78 -5.55 -16.15
C ALA A 70 -15.24 -5.80 -14.71
N ARG A 71 -14.39 -5.57 -13.71
CA ARG A 71 -14.68 -5.74 -12.28
C ARG A 71 -14.24 -4.54 -11.46
N PRO A 72 -14.74 -3.32 -11.76
CA PRO A 72 -14.27 -2.07 -11.15
C PRO A 72 -14.64 -1.97 -9.67
N GLN A 73 -15.58 -2.77 -9.18
CA GLN A 73 -16.05 -2.78 -7.79
C GLN A 73 -15.18 -3.63 -6.85
N GLY A 74 -14.08 -4.21 -7.33
CA GLY A 74 -13.12 -4.93 -6.49
C GLY A 74 -12.36 -3.98 -5.53
N PRO A 75 -11.48 -4.53 -4.69
CA PRO A 75 -10.71 -3.74 -3.73
C PRO A 75 -9.82 -2.67 -4.37
N LEU A 76 -9.46 -1.67 -3.57
CA LEU A 76 -8.26 -0.89 -3.82
C LEU A 76 -7.06 -1.64 -3.23
N TRP A 77 -6.13 -2.02 -4.10
CA TRP A 77 -4.83 -2.57 -3.76
C TRP A 77 -3.83 -1.42 -3.76
N PHE A 78 -3.13 -1.21 -2.67
CA PHE A 78 -2.21 -0.08 -2.55
C PHE A 78 -0.79 -0.55 -2.23
N VAL A 79 0.18 -0.10 -3.02
CA VAL A 79 1.61 -0.34 -2.82
C VAL A 79 2.28 1.02 -2.68
N PRO A 80 2.56 1.48 -1.45
CA PRO A 80 3.10 2.82 -1.22
C PRO A 80 4.59 2.94 -1.51
N HIS A 81 5.35 1.85 -1.40
CA HIS A 81 6.80 1.89 -1.53
C HIS A 81 7.26 1.10 -2.75
N ASP A 82 7.86 1.81 -3.67
CA ASP A 82 8.27 1.33 -4.97
C ASP A 82 9.35 0.21 -4.91
N ASN A 83 10.16 0.19 -3.85
CA ASN A 83 11.14 -0.87 -3.60
C ASN A 83 10.56 -2.11 -2.89
N GLU A 84 9.28 -2.12 -2.57
CA GLU A 84 8.62 -3.26 -1.92
C GLU A 84 8.01 -4.20 -2.99
N ASN A 85 8.87 -4.76 -3.82
CA ASN A 85 8.53 -5.49 -5.04
C ASN A 85 7.51 -6.62 -4.85
N ALA A 86 7.60 -7.38 -3.74
CA ALA A 86 6.62 -8.44 -3.46
C ALA A 86 5.20 -7.90 -3.26
N GLY A 87 5.06 -6.67 -2.79
CA GLY A 87 3.78 -5.97 -2.69
C GLY A 87 3.17 -5.74 -4.08
N PHE A 88 3.98 -5.26 -5.05
CA PHE A 88 3.52 -5.07 -6.42
C PHE A 88 3.12 -6.40 -7.09
N GLU A 89 3.97 -7.44 -6.98
CA GLU A 89 3.70 -8.78 -7.49
C GLU A 89 2.37 -9.34 -6.96
N ALA A 90 2.15 -9.23 -5.65
CA ALA A 90 0.92 -9.70 -5.01
C ALA A 90 -0.29 -8.87 -5.43
N ALA A 91 -0.16 -7.54 -5.50
CA ALA A 91 -1.22 -6.64 -5.91
C ALA A 91 -1.66 -6.88 -7.36
N LEU A 92 -0.71 -7.05 -8.28
CA LEU A 92 -1.01 -7.35 -9.69
C LEU A 92 -1.76 -8.69 -9.82
N ALA A 93 -1.30 -9.72 -9.11
CA ALA A 93 -1.98 -11.01 -9.08
C ALA A 93 -3.40 -10.89 -8.46
N ALA A 94 -3.56 -10.07 -7.42
CA ALA A 94 -4.84 -9.83 -6.77
C ALA A 94 -5.84 -9.09 -7.67
N VAL A 95 -5.42 -8.05 -8.40
CA VAL A 95 -6.28 -7.37 -9.40
C VAL A 95 -6.78 -8.38 -10.44
N ARG A 96 -5.91 -9.24 -10.94
CA ARG A 96 -6.28 -10.28 -11.91
C ARG A 96 -7.28 -11.27 -11.34
N ARG A 97 -7.17 -11.62 -10.06
CA ARG A 97 -8.04 -12.59 -9.38
C ARG A 97 -9.37 -11.97 -8.94
N TYR A 98 -9.33 -10.81 -8.32
CA TYR A 98 -10.47 -10.21 -7.61
C TYR A 98 -11.02 -8.96 -8.27
N GLY A 99 -10.32 -8.40 -9.26
CA GLY A 99 -10.66 -7.13 -9.88
C GLY A 99 -10.25 -5.93 -9.04
N GLY A 100 -10.91 -4.82 -9.23
CA GLY A 100 -10.61 -3.56 -8.56
C GLY A 100 -9.51 -2.77 -9.23
N THR A 101 -8.78 -2.02 -8.43
CA THR A 101 -7.72 -1.13 -8.91
C THR A 101 -6.48 -1.25 -8.02
N LEU A 102 -5.33 -1.47 -8.63
CA LEU A 102 -4.03 -1.30 -8.00
C LEU A 102 -3.57 0.14 -8.21
N ILE A 103 -3.16 0.78 -7.13
CA ILE A 103 -2.38 2.01 -7.13
C ILE A 103 -1.01 1.68 -6.51
N ALA A 104 0.06 1.88 -7.27
CA ALA A 104 1.43 1.78 -6.80
C ALA A 104 2.13 3.13 -6.97
N VAL A 105 2.93 3.52 -6.00
CA VAL A 105 3.73 4.75 -6.09
C VAL A 105 4.96 4.48 -6.95
N ASP A 106 5.15 5.26 -8.00
CA ASP A 106 6.36 5.25 -8.84
C ASP A 106 7.32 6.31 -8.31
N SER A 107 8.28 5.91 -7.51
CA SER A 107 9.39 6.74 -7.01
C SER A 107 10.73 6.36 -7.62
N GLY A 108 10.72 5.47 -8.61
CA GLY A 108 11.89 4.99 -9.32
C GLY A 108 12.65 6.09 -10.06
N ILE A 109 13.92 5.85 -10.23
CA ILE A 109 14.83 6.69 -11.02
C ILE A 109 15.17 5.91 -12.29
N ALA A 110 14.97 6.55 -13.44
CA ALA A 110 15.25 5.93 -14.74
C ALA A 110 16.64 5.26 -14.76
N GLY A 111 16.71 4.00 -15.16
CA GLY A 111 17.94 3.22 -15.23
C GLY A 111 18.36 2.53 -13.92
N GLN A 112 17.63 2.68 -12.82
CA GLN A 112 17.81 1.85 -11.64
C GLN A 112 17.04 0.52 -11.79
N ARG A 113 17.55 -0.53 -11.13
CA ARG A 113 16.97 -1.87 -11.16
C ARG A 113 15.90 -2.10 -10.11
N ASP A 114 15.76 -1.13 -9.20
CA ASP A 114 14.87 -1.21 -8.07
C ASP A 114 14.31 0.17 -7.77
N GLY A 115 13.07 0.22 -7.33
CA GLY A 115 12.41 1.43 -6.93
C GLY A 115 13.00 2.04 -5.66
N GLN A 116 12.41 3.14 -5.23
CA GLN A 116 12.84 3.86 -4.02
C GLN A 116 11.70 3.86 -2.99
N ARG A 117 12.03 3.60 -1.73
CA ARG A 117 11.05 3.73 -0.64
C ARG A 117 10.46 5.13 -0.53
N LEU A 118 11.31 6.14 -0.66
CA LEU A 118 10.93 7.53 -0.46
C LEU A 118 10.78 8.27 -1.80
N ASN A 119 9.72 9.06 -1.94
CA ASN A 119 9.60 9.99 -3.05
C ASN A 119 10.64 11.12 -2.91
N ARG A 120 11.64 11.12 -3.80
CA ARG A 120 12.71 12.11 -3.88
C ARG A 120 12.39 13.27 -4.81
N ALA A 121 11.27 13.24 -5.52
CA ALA A 121 10.84 14.30 -6.43
C ALA A 121 10.25 15.48 -5.65
N VAL A 122 11.07 16.08 -4.80
CA VAL A 122 10.74 17.24 -3.96
C VAL A 122 11.58 18.45 -4.36
N THR A 123 10.98 19.63 -4.34
CA THR A 123 11.66 20.89 -4.68
C THR A 123 12.50 21.43 -3.53
N ILE A 124 12.17 21.09 -2.29
CA ILE A 124 12.85 21.53 -1.08
C ILE A 124 12.63 20.52 0.06
N GLY A 125 13.60 20.40 0.96
CA GLY A 125 13.53 19.60 2.17
C GLY A 125 13.85 18.12 1.93
N GLN A 126 13.44 17.27 2.87
CA GLN A 126 13.68 15.83 2.84
C GLN A 126 12.72 15.11 1.88
N PRO A 127 13.13 13.97 1.32
CA PRO A 127 12.22 13.07 0.64
C PRO A 127 10.99 12.72 1.49
N ILE A 128 9.90 12.39 0.84
CA ILE A 128 8.62 12.10 1.50
C ILE A 128 8.37 10.60 1.45
N ASP A 129 8.02 10.01 2.61
CA ASP A 129 7.48 8.66 2.65
C ASP A 129 6.04 8.69 2.09
N PRO A 130 5.75 7.98 0.99
CA PRO A 130 4.41 7.96 0.40
C PRO A 130 3.34 7.44 1.36
N ASN A 131 3.70 6.53 2.26
CA ASN A 131 2.77 6.03 3.29
C ASN A 131 2.66 6.99 4.50
N ARG A 132 3.25 8.19 4.44
CA ARG A 132 3.13 9.24 5.47
C ARG A 132 2.62 10.55 4.89
N ASN A 133 1.88 10.49 3.76
CA ASN A 133 1.39 11.69 3.06
C ASN A 133 -0.15 11.75 2.97
N PHE A 134 -0.84 11.01 3.84
CA PHE A 134 -2.31 11.05 3.92
C PHE A 134 -2.76 12.09 4.95
N HIS A 135 -3.02 13.31 4.47
CA HIS A 135 -3.43 14.45 5.29
C HIS A 135 -4.58 15.21 4.64
N ASP A 136 -5.54 15.67 5.45
CA ASP A 136 -6.64 16.51 4.94
C ASP A 136 -6.17 17.86 4.39
N GLY A 137 -5.04 18.36 4.89
CA GLY A 137 -4.39 19.55 4.38
C GLY A 137 -3.67 19.38 3.04
N LEU A 138 -3.44 18.13 2.61
CA LEU A 138 -2.82 17.74 1.34
C LEU A 138 -3.77 16.83 0.56
N PRO A 139 -4.92 17.32 0.09
CA PRO A 139 -6.02 16.47 -0.35
C PRO A 139 -5.81 15.79 -1.71
N ARG A 140 -4.84 16.24 -2.52
CA ARG A 140 -4.64 15.67 -3.86
C ARG A 140 -4.09 14.26 -3.79
N TYR A 141 -3.05 14.03 -3.00
CA TYR A 141 -2.45 12.71 -2.89
C TYR A 141 -3.47 11.67 -2.39
N PRO A 142 -4.15 11.86 -1.23
CA PRO A 142 -5.20 10.96 -0.81
C PRO A 142 -6.30 10.78 -1.86
N SER A 143 -6.74 11.86 -2.52
CA SER A 143 -7.81 11.77 -3.50
C SER A 143 -7.42 10.96 -4.75
N GLN A 144 -6.16 11.01 -5.18
CA GLN A 144 -5.71 10.22 -6.32
C GLN A 144 -5.53 8.74 -5.94
N VAL A 145 -4.96 8.46 -4.77
CA VAL A 145 -4.83 7.08 -4.28
C VAL A 145 -6.19 6.44 -4.05
N LEU A 146 -7.11 7.18 -3.41
CA LEU A 146 -8.42 6.65 -2.99
C LEU A 146 -9.52 6.83 -4.05
N ALA A 147 -9.20 7.31 -5.24
CA ALA A 147 -10.20 7.60 -6.30
C ALA A 147 -11.06 6.37 -6.67
N ALA A 148 -10.50 5.16 -6.53
CA ALA A 148 -11.19 3.91 -6.85
C ALA A 148 -11.98 3.33 -5.66
N VAL A 149 -11.92 3.93 -4.47
CA VAL A 149 -12.62 3.42 -3.29
C VAL A 149 -14.10 3.72 -3.43
N ALA A 150 -14.89 2.70 -3.72
CA ALA A 150 -16.34 2.78 -3.61
C ALA A 150 -16.72 2.53 -2.15
N LYS A 151 -17.25 3.56 -1.46
CA LYS A 151 -17.65 3.44 -0.05
C LYS A 151 -18.54 2.20 0.15
N GLY A 152 -18.14 1.32 1.05
CA GLY A 152 -18.90 0.16 1.45
C GLY A 152 -18.83 -1.04 0.49
N ALA A 153 -18.01 -1.03 -0.57
CA ALA A 153 -17.87 -2.17 -1.47
C ALA A 153 -16.83 -3.19 -0.98
N TRP A 154 -15.58 -2.78 -0.78
CA TRP A 154 -14.45 -3.63 -0.41
C TRP A 154 -13.46 -2.85 0.45
N PRO A 155 -12.67 -3.52 1.31
CA PRO A 155 -11.61 -2.85 2.04
C PRO A 155 -10.54 -2.30 1.10
N ILE A 156 -9.81 -1.31 1.58
CA ILE A 156 -8.50 -0.95 1.05
C ILE A 156 -7.51 -1.98 1.58
N ILE A 157 -6.70 -2.55 0.71
CA ILE A 157 -5.66 -3.51 1.11
C ILE A 157 -4.31 -2.92 0.71
N ALA A 158 -3.54 -2.48 1.70
CA ALA A 158 -2.16 -2.08 1.51
C ALA A 158 -1.23 -3.28 1.62
N LEU A 159 -0.19 -3.31 0.80
CA LEU A 159 0.77 -4.40 0.73
C LEU A 159 2.17 -3.85 0.90
N HIS A 160 2.88 -4.40 1.86
CA HIS A 160 4.21 -3.97 2.26
C HIS A 160 5.19 -5.13 2.38
N THR A 161 6.46 -4.76 2.41
CA THR A 161 7.50 -5.64 2.92
C THR A 161 8.27 -4.96 4.05
N ASN A 162 8.76 -5.74 4.99
CA ASN A 162 9.52 -5.28 6.15
C ASN A 162 10.93 -5.86 6.18
N ALA A 163 11.79 -5.29 7.02
CA ALA A 163 13.13 -5.81 7.25
C ALA A 163 13.06 -7.19 7.90
N ARG A 164 14.05 -8.03 7.60
CA ARG A 164 14.14 -9.39 8.11
C ARG A 164 14.35 -9.43 9.62
N GLY A 165 13.49 -10.15 10.29
CA GLY A 165 13.65 -10.57 11.67
C GLY A 165 13.59 -9.42 12.68
N TYR A 166 13.67 -9.78 13.95
CA TYR A 166 13.74 -8.86 15.06
C TYR A 166 15.16 -8.32 15.23
N ASP A 167 15.32 -7.00 15.25
CA ASP A 167 16.58 -6.32 15.59
C ASP A 167 16.44 -5.63 16.96
N PRO A 168 17.07 -6.19 18.01
CA PRO A 168 17.01 -5.62 19.36
C PRO A 168 17.66 -4.25 19.48
N THR A 169 18.50 -3.86 18.52
CA THR A 169 19.19 -2.54 18.55
C THR A 169 18.32 -1.43 17.98
N ASP A 170 17.30 -1.77 17.21
CA ASP A 170 16.39 -0.85 16.52
C ASP A 170 14.92 -1.04 16.94
N SER A 171 14.66 -1.84 17.96
CA SER A 171 13.30 -2.11 18.45
C SER A 171 13.13 -1.68 19.90
N THR A 172 11.94 -1.18 20.23
CA THR A 172 11.50 -0.96 21.60
C THR A 172 10.78 -2.19 22.17
N CYS A 173 10.63 -3.26 21.38
CA CYS A 173 10.02 -4.49 21.82
C CYS A 173 10.95 -5.25 22.79
N PRO A 174 10.40 -5.86 23.86
CA PRO A 174 11.23 -6.65 24.78
C PRO A 174 11.85 -7.86 24.06
N PRO A 175 13.07 -8.24 24.43
CA PRO A 175 13.70 -9.45 23.91
C PRO A 175 13.02 -10.68 24.50
N GLU A 176 12.85 -11.69 23.70
CA GLU A 176 12.48 -13.09 23.99
C GLU A 176 11.29 -13.39 24.91
N GLY A 177 10.47 -14.33 24.48
CA GLY A 177 9.46 -15.02 25.31
C GLY A 177 8.24 -14.21 25.70
N ASP A 178 8.23 -12.95 25.40
CA ASP A 178 7.09 -12.09 25.58
C ASP A 178 6.24 -12.12 24.30
N THR A 179 4.93 -12.20 24.47
CA THR A 179 3.93 -12.08 23.40
C THR A 179 3.92 -10.69 22.76
N SER A 180 4.77 -9.78 23.20
CA SER A 180 4.89 -8.40 22.73
C SER A 180 5.78 -8.24 21.50
N GLY A 181 6.05 -9.31 20.74
CA GLY A 181 6.58 -9.22 19.40
C GLY A 181 8.06 -9.53 19.22
N SER A 182 8.78 -9.80 20.26
CA SER A 182 10.19 -10.19 20.14
C SER A 182 10.34 -11.62 19.64
N GLY A 183 10.83 -11.79 18.42
CA GLY A 183 11.13 -13.08 17.81
C GLY A 183 9.89 -13.91 17.41
N ILE A 184 8.68 -13.42 17.66
CA ILE A 184 7.42 -14.07 17.26
C ILE A 184 6.71 -13.24 16.19
N ILE A 185 6.66 -11.92 16.38
CA ILE A 185 6.26 -10.93 15.38
C ILE A 185 7.34 -9.85 15.35
N SER A 186 7.90 -9.64 14.17
CA SER A 186 8.94 -8.64 13.96
C SER A 186 8.34 -7.26 13.79
N ILE A 187 8.05 -6.57 14.90
CA ILE A 187 7.70 -5.15 14.88
C ILE A 187 8.76 -4.35 15.63
N ARG A 188 9.08 -3.16 15.11
CA ARG A 188 10.15 -2.33 15.68
C ARG A 188 9.74 -1.63 16.97
N TYR A 189 8.45 -1.35 17.12
CA TYR A 189 7.93 -0.57 18.24
C TYR A 189 6.84 -1.35 18.95
N CYS A 190 7.09 -1.71 20.22
CA CYS A 190 6.08 -2.21 21.12
C CYS A 190 5.84 -1.14 22.17
N ASP A 191 4.69 -0.50 22.08
CA ASP A 191 4.26 0.51 23.03
C ASP A 191 2.72 0.47 23.20
N ALA A 192 2.15 1.53 23.75
CA ALA A 192 0.70 1.63 23.91
C ALA A 192 -0.07 1.75 22.59
N THR A 193 0.64 1.94 21.45
CA THR A 193 0.04 2.13 20.12
C THR A 193 0.19 0.92 19.20
N LEU A 194 1.19 0.08 19.42
CA LEU A 194 1.40 -1.14 18.64
C LEU A 194 1.47 -2.36 19.56
N ARG A 195 0.57 -3.31 19.39
CA ARG A 195 0.51 -4.52 20.21
C ARG A 195 0.34 -5.77 19.35
N PRO A 196 1.30 -6.72 19.40
CA PRO A 196 1.21 -7.95 18.63
C PRO A 196 0.31 -9.00 19.29
N SER A 197 -0.39 -9.75 18.45
CA SER A 197 -1.08 -11.00 18.79
C SER A 197 -0.58 -12.08 17.82
N PRO A 198 0.42 -12.87 18.22
CA PRO A 198 1.02 -13.87 17.36
C PRO A 198 0.10 -15.06 17.12
N SER A 199 0.21 -15.66 15.94
CA SER A 199 -0.40 -16.96 15.60
C SER A 199 0.04 -18.02 16.62
N GLN A 200 -0.90 -18.78 17.11
CA GLN A 200 -0.63 -19.83 18.08
C GLN A 200 -0.06 -21.08 17.42
N GLY A 201 -0.54 -21.39 16.23
CA GLY A 201 -0.12 -22.57 15.47
C GLY A 201 1.15 -22.38 14.67
N ARG A 202 1.57 -21.14 14.44
CA ARG A 202 2.75 -20.80 13.62
C ARG A 202 2.78 -21.55 12.29
N ALA A 203 1.59 -21.76 11.70
CA ALA A 203 1.46 -22.40 10.41
C ALA A 203 1.73 -21.41 9.29
N TYR A 204 2.17 -21.90 8.12
CA TYR A 204 2.32 -21.06 6.93
C TYR A 204 1.06 -20.24 6.67
N PRO A 205 1.18 -18.94 6.40
CA PRO A 205 2.39 -18.16 6.15
C PRO A 205 2.99 -17.51 7.41
N PHE A 206 2.47 -17.79 8.61
CA PHE A 206 2.87 -17.21 9.90
C PHE A 206 3.90 -18.06 10.66
N ASP A 207 4.62 -18.89 9.93
CA ASP A 207 5.77 -19.69 10.40
C ASP A 207 7.07 -18.86 10.55
N ASP A 208 7.04 -17.62 10.09
CA ASP A 208 8.05 -16.59 10.35
C ASP A 208 7.46 -15.46 11.23
N ASP A 209 8.29 -14.53 11.62
CA ASP A 209 7.95 -13.37 12.46
C ASP A 209 7.69 -12.09 11.65
N ASP A 210 7.94 -12.11 10.34
CA ASP A 210 7.82 -10.96 9.45
C ASP A 210 6.49 -10.90 8.70
N THR A 211 5.76 -12.02 8.64
CA THR A 211 4.47 -12.09 7.95
C THR A 211 3.35 -11.73 8.91
N VAL A 212 2.74 -10.56 8.73
CA VAL A 212 1.80 -9.96 9.68
C VAL A 212 0.65 -9.25 8.97
N ALA A 213 -0.49 -9.15 9.66
CA ALA A 213 -1.61 -8.29 9.31
C ALA A 213 -1.76 -7.18 10.36
N PHE A 214 -2.01 -5.94 9.94
CA PHE A 214 -2.32 -4.86 10.87
C PHE A 214 -3.82 -4.66 10.99
N ALA A 215 -4.29 -4.57 12.23
CA ALA A 215 -5.65 -4.24 12.61
C ALA A 215 -5.65 -2.86 13.28
N THR A 216 -6.09 -1.84 12.56
CA THR A 216 -6.03 -0.44 12.99
C THR A 216 -7.36 0.02 13.57
N TYR A 217 -7.32 0.70 14.72
CA TYR A 217 -8.52 1.22 15.42
C TYR A 217 -8.23 2.54 16.13
N LEU A 218 -9.27 3.35 16.38
CA LEU A 218 -9.13 4.62 17.09
C LEU A 218 -8.91 4.40 18.59
N ALA A 219 -8.19 5.32 19.23
CA ALA A 219 -7.97 5.31 20.68
C ALA A 219 -9.25 5.33 21.53
N THR A 220 -10.39 5.73 20.94
CA THR A 220 -11.73 5.72 21.55
C THR A 220 -12.48 4.40 21.34
N GLN A 221 -11.88 3.44 20.67
CA GLN A 221 -12.41 2.13 20.31
C GLN A 221 -11.61 1.03 21.00
N THR A 222 -12.02 -0.21 20.79
CA THR A 222 -11.32 -1.44 21.21
C THR A 222 -10.72 -2.15 19.99
N GLU A 223 -9.86 -3.12 20.19
CA GLU A 223 -9.28 -3.94 19.12
C GLU A 223 -10.34 -4.66 18.28
N SER A 224 -11.42 -5.12 18.91
CA SER A 224 -12.53 -5.77 18.20
C SER A 224 -13.28 -4.82 17.24
N ASP A 225 -13.10 -3.51 17.38
CA ASP A 225 -13.68 -2.54 16.44
C ASP A 225 -12.82 -2.37 15.18
N ALA A 226 -11.57 -2.87 15.18
CA ALA A 226 -10.74 -2.86 13.97
C ALA A 226 -11.34 -3.78 12.90
N PHE A 227 -11.32 -3.30 11.67
CA PHE A 227 -11.91 -4.03 10.56
C PHE A 227 -11.33 -5.44 10.45
N CYS A 228 -12.21 -6.43 10.41
CA CYS A 228 -11.86 -7.86 10.27
C CYS A 228 -11.00 -8.48 11.39
N ASN A 229 -10.72 -7.78 12.48
CA ASN A 229 -9.85 -8.24 13.57
C ASN A 229 -10.23 -9.63 14.10
N ASP A 230 -11.48 -9.81 14.53
CA ASP A 230 -11.92 -11.05 15.15
C ASP A 230 -11.84 -12.24 14.20
N ALA A 231 -12.10 -12.01 12.91
CA ALA A 231 -11.97 -13.06 11.90
C ALA A 231 -10.51 -13.45 11.64
N MET A 232 -9.59 -12.46 11.64
CA MET A 232 -8.16 -12.72 11.51
C MET A 232 -7.62 -13.49 12.72
N LEU A 233 -7.99 -13.09 13.93
CA LEU A 233 -7.59 -13.81 15.13
C LEU A 233 -8.15 -15.24 15.17
N ALA A 234 -9.43 -15.43 14.79
CA ALA A 234 -10.03 -16.75 14.68
C ALA A 234 -9.40 -17.65 13.60
N ALA A 235 -8.81 -17.04 12.58
CA ALA A 235 -8.07 -17.72 11.51
C ALA A 235 -6.57 -17.87 11.82
N ASP A 236 -6.17 -17.58 13.05
CA ASP A 236 -4.80 -17.72 13.58
C ASP A 236 -3.74 -16.91 12.83
N PHE A 237 -4.08 -15.67 12.46
CA PHE A 237 -3.13 -14.73 11.86
C PHE A 237 -2.13 -14.21 12.90
N ASN A 238 -0.92 -13.84 12.46
CA ASN A 238 -0.11 -12.86 13.16
C ASN A 238 -0.78 -11.49 12.99
N VAL A 239 -1.31 -10.90 14.06
CA VAL A 239 -1.97 -9.61 14.01
C VAL A 239 -1.20 -8.59 14.83
N VAL A 240 -0.95 -7.42 14.25
CA VAL A 240 -0.45 -6.24 14.98
C VAL A 240 -1.60 -5.27 15.14
N HIS A 241 -2.01 -5.03 16.37
CA HIS A 241 -3.05 -4.06 16.73
C HIS A 241 -2.43 -2.66 16.76
N GLU A 242 -2.88 -1.80 15.84
CA GLU A 242 -2.44 -0.41 15.74
C GLU A 242 -3.49 0.52 16.31
N ARG A 243 -3.20 1.12 17.48
CA ARG A 243 -4.08 2.06 18.17
C ARG A 243 -3.76 3.49 17.77
N VAL A 244 -4.64 4.14 17.04
CA VAL A 244 -4.46 5.51 16.56
C VAL A 244 -4.89 6.52 17.61
N VAL A 245 -3.93 7.25 18.15
CA VAL A 245 -4.12 8.39 19.07
C VAL A 245 -4.05 9.70 18.28
N ASN A 246 -3.01 9.86 17.48
CA ASN A 246 -2.79 10.97 16.57
C ASN A 246 -2.37 10.40 15.22
N SER A 247 -2.79 11.02 14.13
CA SER A 247 -2.35 10.59 12.80
C SER A 247 -0.87 10.86 12.59
N ASP A 248 -0.16 9.87 12.10
CA ASP A 248 1.22 9.97 11.62
C ASP A 248 1.31 10.19 10.09
N GLY A 249 0.16 10.40 9.45
CA GLY A 249 0.03 10.57 8.01
C GLY A 249 0.01 9.26 7.22
N SER A 250 0.00 8.10 7.88
CA SER A 250 -0.14 6.79 7.21
C SER A 250 -1.54 6.57 6.66
N LEU A 251 -1.64 5.69 5.65
CA LEU A 251 -2.95 5.29 5.13
C LEU A 251 -3.78 4.55 6.19
N SER A 252 -3.16 3.76 7.07
CA SER A 252 -3.86 3.07 8.16
C SER A 252 -4.56 4.06 9.08
N ASN A 253 -3.84 5.09 9.52
CA ASN A 253 -4.38 6.14 10.38
C ASN A 253 -5.47 6.97 9.66
N TYR A 254 -5.20 7.33 8.40
CA TYR A 254 -6.17 8.07 7.59
C TYR A 254 -7.45 7.27 7.39
N ALA A 255 -7.34 5.99 7.06
CA ALA A 255 -8.48 5.12 6.81
C ALA A 255 -9.40 5.02 8.04
N VAL A 256 -8.86 4.77 9.23
CA VAL A 256 -9.68 4.64 10.44
C VAL A 256 -10.31 5.98 10.84
N LEU A 257 -9.61 7.10 10.67
CA LEU A 257 -10.16 8.44 10.92
C LEU A 257 -11.30 8.78 9.96
N HIS A 258 -11.23 8.31 8.71
CA HIS A 258 -12.26 8.51 7.69
C HIS A 258 -13.28 7.37 7.59
N ARG A 259 -13.23 6.39 8.52
CA ARG A 259 -14.14 5.24 8.59
C ARG A 259 -14.16 4.43 7.29
N LEU A 260 -12.98 4.18 6.75
CA LEU A 260 -12.76 3.32 5.61
C LEU A 260 -12.34 1.93 6.11
N ASP A 261 -12.89 0.89 5.53
CA ASP A 261 -12.43 -0.48 5.77
C ASP A 261 -11.01 -0.64 5.22
N TYR A 262 -10.07 -1.03 6.08
CA TYR A 262 -8.65 -1.07 5.74
C TYR A 262 -7.98 -2.31 6.31
N LEU A 263 -7.10 -2.90 5.52
CA LEU A 263 -6.17 -3.95 5.92
C LEU A 263 -4.77 -3.60 5.42
N ASN A 264 -3.76 -3.89 6.22
CA ASN A 264 -2.37 -3.85 5.81
C ASN A 264 -1.76 -5.24 5.99
N PHE A 265 -1.11 -5.76 4.95
CA PHE A 265 -0.37 -7.02 5.00
C PHE A 265 1.10 -6.76 4.71
N GLU A 266 1.93 -7.34 5.56
CA GLU A 266 3.38 -7.25 5.42
C GLU A 266 4.00 -8.65 5.43
N THR A 267 5.15 -8.78 4.77
CA THR A 267 6.02 -9.95 4.87
C THR A 267 7.47 -9.53 4.71
N GLN A 268 8.40 -10.42 4.98
CA GLN A 268 9.82 -10.15 4.82
C GLN A 268 10.16 -9.73 3.39
N ASP A 269 10.90 -8.63 3.25
CA ASP A 269 11.60 -8.32 2.01
C ASP A 269 12.67 -9.39 1.75
N ARG A 270 12.57 -10.06 0.60
CA ARG A 270 13.47 -11.13 0.17
C ARG A 270 14.31 -10.75 -1.05
N GLY A 271 14.26 -9.46 -1.43
CA GLY A 271 14.98 -8.93 -2.60
C GLY A 271 14.41 -9.40 -3.93
N LEU A 272 15.23 -9.26 -4.97
CA LEU A 272 14.84 -9.45 -6.37
C LEU A 272 15.19 -10.83 -6.95
N ASP A 273 15.75 -11.76 -6.17
CA ASP A 273 15.89 -13.15 -6.65
C ASP A 273 14.50 -13.71 -6.95
N PRO A 274 14.24 -14.25 -8.16
CA PRO A 274 12.89 -14.64 -8.55
C PRO A 274 12.23 -15.68 -7.63
N ALA A 275 13.01 -16.61 -7.05
CA ALA A 275 12.47 -17.62 -6.15
C ALA A 275 12.16 -17.04 -4.77
N GLU A 276 12.97 -16.13 -4.26
CA GLU A 276 12.77 -15.47 -2.99
C GLU A 276 11.63 -14.43 -3.08
N LEU A 277 11.59 -13.67 -4.17
CA LEU A 277 10.48 -12.73 -4.45
C LEU A 277 9.14 -13.49 -4.55
N ALA A 278 9.12 -14.65 -5.22
CA ALA A 278 7.92 -15.47 -5.28
C ALA A 278 7.47 -15.96 -3.90
N LYS A 279 8.39 -16.33 -2.99
CA LYS A 279 8.02 -16.70 -1.61
C LYS A 279 7.35 -15.57 -0.85
N ALA A 280 7.87 -14.35 -0.97
CA ALA A 280 7.28 -13.18 -0.32
C ALA A 280 5.91 -12.86 -0.92
N ARG A 281 5.78 -12.82 -2.25
CA ARG A 281 4.51 -12.66 -2.96
C ARG A 281 3.47 -13.70 -2.51
N ASP A 282 3.84 -14.97 -2.43
CA ASP A 282 2.92 -16.05 -2.13
C ASP A 282 2.38 -15.97 -0.69
N ARG A 283 3.16 -15.46 0.28
CA ARG A 283 2.70 -15.16 1.64
C ARG A 283 1.66 -14.05 1.65
N LEU A 284 1.92 -12.95 0.94
CA LEU A 284 0.95 -11.87 0.78
C LEU A 284 -0.33 -12.34 0.09
N LEU A 285 -0.22 -13.13 -0.98
CA LEU A 285 -1.38 -13.69 -1.68
C LEU A 285 -2.19 -14.63 -0.80
N TRP A 286 -1.55 -15.42 0.06
CA TRP A 286 -2.27 -16.26 1.00
C TRP A 286 -3.12 -15.44 1.97
N MET A 287 -2.55 -14.35 2.53
CA MET A 287 -3.30 -13.45 3.41
C MET A 287 -4.45 -12.75 2.67
N ILE A 288 -4.20 -12.28 1.45
CA ILE A 288 -5.23 -11.70 0.57
C ILE A 288 -6.37 -12.70 0.35
N ASP A 289 -6.06 -13.91 -0.10
CA ASP A 289 -7.07 -14.93 -0.40
C ASP A 289 -7.94 -15.26 0.81
N ARG A 290 -7.37 -15.30 2.00
CA ARG A 290 -8.11 -15.51 3.25
C ARG A 290 -8.97 -14.30 3.60
N ALA A 291 -8.41 -13.10 3.54
CA ALA A 291 -9.13 -11.87 3.83
C ALA A 291 -10.32 -11.66 2.89
N MET A 292 -10.16 -11.94 1.61
CA MET A 292 -11.24 -11.84 0.62
C MET A 292 -12.42 -12.79 0.90
N VAL A 293 -12.19 -13.86 1.66
CA VAL A 293 -13.26 -14.79 2.08
C VAL A 293 -13.86 -14.39 3.43
N MET A 294 -13.02 -14.06 4.42
CA MET A 294 -13.47 -13.89 5.80
C MET A 294 -13.84 -12.45 6.16
N CYS A 295 -13.22 -11.46 5.51
CA CYS A 295 -13.45 -10.05 5.80
C CYS A 295 -14.52 -9.40 4.91
N ALA A 296 -14.83 -10.01 3.77
CA ALA A 296 -15.94 -9.60 2.94
C ALA A 296 -17.26 -10.09 3.56
N GLY A 297 -18.22 -9.19 3.74
CA GLY A 297 -19.58 -9.58 4.13
C GLY A 297 -20.14 -10.63 3.14
N ALA A 298 -21.09 -11.46 3.61
CA ALA A 298 -21.62 -12.57 2.83
C ALA A 298 -22.14 -12.18 1.43
N GLU A 299 -22.58 -10.93 1.27
CA GLU A 299 -23.07 -10.36 0.01
C GLU A 299 -21.96 -9.97 -0.97
N ARG A 300 -20.70 -9.95 -0.52
CA ARG A 300 -19.54 -9.45 -1.29
C ARG A 300 -18.54 -10.53 -1.66
N ARG A 301 -18.83 -11.80 -1.37
CA ARG A 301 -17.89 -12.89 -1.69
C ARG A 301 -17.73 -13.02 -3.20
N PRO A 302 -16.49 -12.87 -3.74
CA PRO A 302 -16.26 -13.13 -5.15
C PRO A 302 -16.52 -14.59 -5.45
N SER A 303 -17.07 -14.88 -6.63
CA SER A 303 -17.04 -16.24 -7.15
C SER A 303 -15.58 -16.66 -7.30
N PRO A 304 -15.17 -17.79 -6.74
CA PRO A 304 -13.79 -18.25 -6.89
C PRO A 304 -13.49 -18.45 -8.37
N LEU A 305 -12.57 -17.65 -8.90
CA LEU A 305 -11.98 -17.96 -10.19
C LEU A 305 -11.11 -19.20 -10.04
N PRO A 306 -11.04 -20.07 -11.06
CA PRO A 306 -10.15 -21.21 -11.02
C PRO A 306 -8.73 -20.75 -10.77
N ALA A 307 -8.03 -21.46 -9.87
CA ALA A 307 -6.64 -21.17 -9.55
C ALA A 307 -5.82 -21.08 -10.84
N LEU A 308 -5.21 -19.92 -11.07
CA LEU A 308 -4.24 -19.77 -12.14
C LEU A 308 -3.00 -20.55 -11.72
N THR A 309 -2.81 -21.73 -12.31
CA THR A 309 -1.54 -22.45 -12.20
C THR A 309 -0.50 -21.67 -12.97
N PHE A 310 0.38 -21.00 -12.26
CA PHE A 310 1.61 -20.46 -12.83
C PHE A 310 2.51 -21.67 -13.15
N ARG A 311 2.92 -21.76 -14.42
CA ARG A 311 3.98 -22.69 -14.86
C ARG A 311 5.28 -21.91 -14.94
#